data_65bb75087fca4178023691d67c729e4f
#
_entry.id   65bb75087fca4178023691d67c729e4f
#
_cell.length_a   1.000
_cell.length_b   1.000
_cell.length_c   1.000
_cell.angle_alpha   90.00
_cell.angle_beta   90.00
_cell.angle_gamma   90.00
#
_symmetry.space_group_name_H-M   'P 1'
#
loop_
_entity.id
_entity.type
_entity.pdbx_description
1 polymer ?
#
loop_
_entity_poly.entity_id
_entity_poly.type
_entity_poly.pdbx_seq_one_letter_code
_entity_poly.pdbx_strand_id
1 'polypeptide(L)'
;MRSILLFCLFLVLAACSPSSQSNSVADGSFLTGKAERGLSLSDFGNFTGSNTGGLPINALLWRASLDIVSTLPIDDVDTYGGTIITEWYSLANSPNERIKMTFFVLDLELRSDAIRVQVHVQRQKNGVWVDSGTDSALGHKLEELVLTRAREIRAASVSETDN
;
A
#
# COMPACT_ATOMS: atom_id res chain seq x y z
N MET A 1 -65.46 -6.21 -37.24
CA MET A 1 -64.78 -5.17 -36.45
C MET A 1 -64.28 -5.59 -35.06
N ARG A 2 -65.00 -6.43 -34.36
CA ARG A 2 -64.56 -6.89 -32.99
C ARG A 2 -63.34 -7.80 -33.00
N SER A 3 -63.10 -8.57 -34.12
CA SER A 3 -61.96 -9.49 -34.24
C SER A 3 -60.62 -8.80 -34.51
N ILE A 4 -60.66 -7.64 -35.19
CA ILE A 4 -59.45 -6.84 -35.50
C ILE A 4 -58.96 -6.11 -34.26
N LEU A 5 -59.87 -5.69 -33.41
CA LEU A 5 -59.54 -4.99 -32.16
C LEU A 5 -58.85 -5.91 -31.14
N LEU A 6 -59.19 -7.20 -31.11
CA LEU A 6 -58.55 -8.23 -30.27
C LEU A 6 -57.12 -8.58 -30.80
N PHE A 7 -56.92 -8.53 -32.13
CA PHE A 7 -55.62 -8.79 -32.73
C PHE A 7 -54.61 -7.66 -32.50
N CYS A 8 -55.10 -6.40 -32.51
CA CYS A 8 -54.24 -5.24 -32.15
C CYS A 8 -53.86 -5.20 -30.67
N LEU A 9 -54.71 -5.71 -29.76
CA LEU A 9 -54.40 -5.74 -28.33
C LEU A 9 -53.31 -6.76 -27.99
N PHE A 10 -53.15 -7.83 -28.81
CA PHE A 10 -52.13 -8.87 -28.57
C PHE A 10 -50.73 -8.48 -29.09
N LEU A 11 -50.62 -7.45 -29.94
CA LEU A 11 -49.37 -7.04 -30.58
C LEU A 11 -48.58 -6.02 -29.75
N VAL A 12 -49.14 -5.47 -28.65
CA VAL A 12 -48.53 -4.48 -27.80
C VAL A 12 -47.73 -5.08 -26.61
N LEU A 13 -47.86 -6.42 -26.39
CA LEU A 13 -47.23 -7.11 -25.27
C LEU A 13 -45.87 -7.72 -25.60
N ALA A 14 -45.29 -7.51 -26.79
CA ALA A 14 -44.04 -8.16 -27.21
C ALA A 14 -42.79 -7.22 -27.18
N ALA A 15 -42.85 -6.09 -26.47
CA ALA A 15 -41.73 -5.13 -26.41
C ALA A 15 -41.21 -4.93 -24.99
N CYS A 16 -40.98 -6.01 -24.25
CA CYS A 16 -40.13 -6.00 -23.05
C CYS A 16 -39.08 -7.11 -23.21
N SER A 17 -38.02 -6.83 -23.95
CA SER A 17 -36.77 -7.57 -23.80
C SER A 17 -36.09 -7.04 -22.55
N PRO A 18 -35.86 -7.83 -21.51
CA PRO A 18 -34.92 -7.46 -20.46
C PRO A 18 -33.52 -7.47 -21.10
N SER A 19 -32.92 -6.32 -21.26
CA SER A 19 -31.49 -6.20 -21.45
C SER A 19 -30.86 -6.85 -20.22
N SER A 20 -30.23 -8.00 -20.41
CA SER A 20 -29.38 -8.64 -19.40
C SER A 20 -28.18 -7.75 -19.17
N GLN A 21 -28.36 -6.72 -18.34
CA GLN A 21 -27.23 -6.16 -17.61
C GLN A 21 -26.80 -7.25 -16.65
N SER A 22 -25.70 -7.89 -16.96
CA SER A 22 -24.93 -8.67 -16.01
C SER A 22 -24.46 -7.69 -14.90
N ASN A 23 -25.32 -7.49 -13.90
CA ASN A 23 -24.87 -6.98 -12.63
C ASN A 23 -23.94 -8.06 -12.06
N SER A 24 -22.64 -7.89 -12.33
CA SER A 24 -21.62 -8.47 -11.48
C SER A 24 -21.92 -7.94 -10.08
N VAL A 25 -22.41 -8.82 -9.23
CA VAL A 25 -22.57 -8.55 -7.79
C VAL A 25 -21.18 -8.13 -7.31
N ALA A 26 -21.02 -6.83 -7.11
CA ALA A 26 -19.83 -6.30 -6.46
C ALA A 26 -19.86 -6.84 -5.04
N ASP A 27 -18.95 -7.76 -4.77
CA ASP A 27 -18.73 -8.30 -3.43
C ASP A 27 -18.25 -7.10 -2.56
N GLY A 28 -19.20 -6.54 -1.82
CA GLY A 28 -18.96 -5.37 -0.99
C GLY A 28 -17.99 -5.73 0.12
N SER A 29 -16.81 -5.18 0.08
CA SER A 29 -15.89 -5.25 1.20
C SER A 29 -16.56 -4.69 2.46
N PHE A 30 -16.77 -5.55 3.43
CA PHE A 30 -17.42 -5.26 4.72
C PHE A 30 -16.79 -4.11 5.51
N LEU A 31 -15.52 -3.78 5.21
CA LEU A 31 -14.75 -2.79 5.98
C LEU A 31 -14.80 -1.36 5.42
N THR A 32 -15.19 -1.14 4.16
CA THR A 32 -15.13 0.20 3.57
C THR A 32 -16.47 0.78 3.15
N GLY A 33 -17.57 0.00 3.19
CA GLY A 33 -18.92 0.49 2.82
C GLY A 33 -19.05 0.98 1.37
N LYS A 34 -18.02 0.84 0.55
CA LYS A 34 -18.01 1.11 -0.88
C LYS A 34 -17.75 -0.19 -1.62
N ALA A 35 -18.65 -0.53 -2.53
CA ALA A 35 -18.53 -1.63 -3.47
C ALA A 35 -17.46 -1.27 -4.53
N GLU A 36 -16.22 -1.09 -4.10
CA GLU A 36 -15.09 -0.90 -4.99
C GLU A 36 -14.14 -2.09 -4.84
N ARG A 37 -13.73 -2.59 -5.99
CA ARG A 37 -12.78 -3.67 -6.20
C ARG A 37 -11.67 -3.59 -5.16
N GLY A 38 -11.60 -4.58 -4.27
CA GLY A 38 -10.46 -4.70 -3.37
C GLY A 38 -9.17 -4.69 -4.18
N LEU A 39 -8.15 -3.98 -3.70
CA LEU A 39 -6.84 -3.94 -4.36
C LEU A 39 -6.32 -5.37 -4.51
N SER A 40 -6.33 -5.88 -5.73
CA SER A 40 -5.72 -7.17 -6.03
C SER A 40 -4.21 -6.98 -6.16
N LEU A 41 -3.44 -8.04 -5.90
CA LEU A 41 -1.98 -8.00 -6.05
C LEU A 41 -1.55 -7.67 -7.49
N SER A 42 -2.43 -7.96 -8.48
CA SER A 42 -2.26 -7.56 -9.89
C SER A 42 -2.37 -6.05 -10.11
N ASP A 43 -3.10 -5.34 -9.24
CA ASP A 43 -3.20 -3.89 -9.32
C ASP A 43 -1.87 -3.22 -8.91
N PHE A 44 -1.08 -3.85 -8.05
CA PHE A 44 0.27 -3.39 -7.71
C PHE A 44 1.26 -3.43 -8.87
N GLY A 45 1.06 -4.33 -9.84
CA GLY A 45 1.89 -4.40 -11.06
C GLY A 45 1.56 -3.30 -12.09
N ASN A 46 0.35 -2.77 -12.07
CA ASN A 46 -0.16 -1.76 -13.01
C ASN A 46 0.00 -0.30 -12.53
N PHE A 47 0.59 -0.07 -11.36
CA PHE A 47 0.82 1.27 -10.81
C PHE A 47 1.91 2.08 -11.54
N THR A 48 2.51 1.52 -12.59
CA THR A 48 3.43 2.24 -13.47
C THR A 48 2.69 2.92 -14.61
N GLY A 49 1.90 3.96 -14.34
CA GLY A 49 1.63 4.92 -15.39
C GLY A 49 0.21 5.24 -15.85
N SER A 50 -0.83 5.05 -15.04
CA SER A 50 -2.13 5.64 -15.39
C SER A 50 -2.80 6.32 -14.18
N ASN A 51 -3.23 7.56 -14.40
CA ASN A 51 -3.87 8.51 -13.51
C ASN A 51 -5.21 8.06 -12.89
N THR A 52 -5.29 6.90 -12.26
CA THR A 52 -6.50 6.44 -11.59
C THR A 52 -6.23 6.05 -10.14
N GLY A 53 -6.09 7.05 -9.25
CA GLY A 53 -6.17 6.84 -7.81
C GLY A 53 -5.05 6.02 -7.16
N GLY A 54 -3.90 5.83 -7.83
CA GLY A 54 -2.74 5.14 -7.30
C GLY A 54 -2.06 5.90 -6.17
N LEU A 55 -1.28 5.21 -5.35
CA LEU A 55 -0.44 5.85 -4.36
C LEU A 55 0.57 6.77 -5.06
N PRO A 56 0.83 7.99 -4.54
CA PRO A 56 1.83 8.90 -5.11
C PRO A 56 3.27 8.44 -4.86
N ILE A 57 3.47 7.20 -4.43
CA ILE A 57 4.75 6.60 -4.04
C ILE A 57 4.91 5.21 -4.65
N ASN A 58 6.14 4.72 -4.73
CA ASN A 58 6.42 3.37 -5.22
C ASN A 58 5.86 2.29 -4.30
N ALA A 59 4.92 1.48 -4.81
CA ALA A 59 4.24 0.44 -4.03
C ALA A 59 5.18 -0.68 -3.54
N LEU A 60 6.25 -1.01 -4.30
CA LEU A 60 7.22 -2.03 -3.91
C LEU A 60 8.11 -1.53 -2.77
N LEU A 61 8.58 -0.28 -2.84
CA LEU A 61 9.33 0.35 -1.76
C LEU A 61 8.48 0.50 -0.50
N TRP A 62 7.21 0.90 -0.67
CA TRP A 62 6.27 1.00 0.42
C TRP A 62 6.06 -0.33 1.13
N ARG A 63 5.75 -1.39 0.36
CA ARG A 63 5.58 -2.74 0.91
C ARG A 63 6.84 -3.25 1.58
N ALA A 64 8.00 -3.07 0.96
CA ALA A 64 9.28 -3.47 1.54
C ALA A 64 9.59 -2.73 2.84
N SER A 65 9.29 -1.44 2.92
CA SER A 65 9.44 -0.64 4.14
C SER A 65 8.56 -1.17 5.27
N LEU A 66 7.28 -1.45 4.98
CA LEU A 66 6.36 -2.06 5.95
C LEU A 66 6.84 -3.44 6.43
N ASP A 67 7.33 -4.29 5.51
CA ASP A 67 7.87 -5.60 5.88
C ASP A 67 9.02 -5.49 6.88
N ILE A 68 9.94 -4.53 6.69
CA ILE A 68 11.10 -4.31 7.57
C ILE A 68 10.67 -3.71 8.91
N VAL A 69 9.78 -2.72 8.89
CA VAL A 69 9.32 -2.01 10.09
C VAL A 69 8.39 -2.88 10.94
N SER A 70 7.71 -3.87 10.36
CA SER A 70 6.70 -4.70 11.04
C SER A 70 7.18 -5.42 12.30
N THR A 71 8.50 -5.55 12.48
CA THR A 71 9.11 -6.12 13.69
C THR A 71 9.24 -5.14 14.86
N LEU A 72 8.93 -3.87 14.62
CA LEU A 72 9.05 -2.77 15.57
C LEU A 72 7.67 -2.16 15.85
N PRO A 73 7.47 -1.54 17.01
CA PRO A 73 6.26 -0.78 17.25
C PRO A 73 6.22 0.44 16.33
N ILE A 74 5.10 0.61 15.62
CA ILE A 74 4.85 1.71 14.69
C ILE A 74 4.05 2.80 15.41
N ASP A 75 4.50 4.05 15.28
CA ASP A 75 3.85 5.25 15.84
C ASP A 75 2.83 5.81 14.84
N ASP A 76 3.28 6.08 13.60
CA ASP A 76 2.43 6.70 12.56
C ASP A 76 2.75 6.19 11.15
N VAL A 77 1.74 6.19 10.29
CA VAL A 77 1.84 5.77 8.89
C VAL A 77 1.02 6.70 8.01
N ASP A 78 1.70 7.48 7.18
CA ASP A 78 1.10 8.31 6.15
C ASP A 78 1.37 7.73 4.76
N THR A 79 0.38 7.06 4.21
CA THR A 79 0.47 6.41 2.90
C THR A 79 0.55 7.43 1.75
N TYR A 80 -0.06 8.60 1.89
CA TYR A 80 -0.02 9.66 0.87
C TYR A 80 1.29 10.43 0.89
N GLY A 81 1.78 10.75 2.08
CA GLY A 81 3.09 11.39 2.25
C GLY A 81 4.26 10.43 2.13
N GLY A 82 4.00 9.12 2.01
CA GLY A 82 5.04 8.10 1.89
C GLY A 82 5.90 7.96 3.13
N THR A 83 5.34 8.20 4.33
CA THR A 83 6.10 8.26 5.57
C THR A 83 5.66 7.17 6.55
N ILE A 84 6.63 6.49 7.17
CA ILE A 84 6.40 5.53 8.26
C ILE A 84 7.29 5.94 9.43
N ILE A 85 6.71 6.10 10.61
CA ILE A 85 7.42 6.50 11.82
C ILE A 85 7.27 5.39 12.87
N THR A 86 8.40 4.98 13.48
CA THR A 86 8.38 4.01 14.58
C THR A 86 8.27 4.72 15.92
N GLU A 87 7.82 4.00 16.93
CA GLU A 87 8.03 4.40 18.33
C GLU A 87 9.52 4.38 18.68
N TRP A 88 9.85 4.93 19.85
CA TRP A 88 11.17 4.77 20.46
C TRP A 88 11.39 3.31 20.88
N TYR A 89 12.41 2.69 20.34
CA TYR A 89 12.74 1.30 20.60
C TYR A 89 14.16 1.16 21.16
N SER A 90 14.31 0.38 22.25
CA SER A 90 15.61 0.03 22.82
C SER A 90 15.94 -1.42 22.52
N LEU A 91 17.15 -1.67 22.00
CA LEU A 91 17.62 -3.03 21.82
C LEU A 91 17.96 -3.66 23.18
N ALA A 92 17.71 -4.96 23.32
CA ALA A 92 17.94 -5.69 24.56
C ALA A 92 19.41 -5.64 25.04
N ASN A 93 20.36 -5.57 24.11
CA ASN A 93 21.79 -5.44 24.38
C ASN A 93 22.26 -3.99 24.63
N SER A 94 21.39 -3.01 24.47
CA SER A 94 21.68 -1.58 24.68
C SER A 94 20.52 -0.86 25.35
N PRO A 95 20.19 -1.21 26.62
CA PRO A 95 18.98 -0.68 27.29
C PRO A 95 19.07 0.83 27.59
N ASN A 96 20.28 1.41 27.60
CA ASN A 96 20.51 2.83 27.84
C ASN A 96 20.56 3.65 26.53
N GLU A 97 20.25 3.03 25.39
CA GLU A 97 20.13 3.67 24.09
C GLU A 97 18.78 3.31 23.48
N ARG A 98 18.12 4.29 22.85
CA ARG A 98 16.91 4.05 22.09
C ARG A 98 16.97 4.77 20.76
N ILE A 99 16.34 4.18 19.77
CA ILE A 99 16.26 4.70 18.41
C ILE A 99 14.81 4.92 18.02
N LYS A 100 14.58 5.94 17.20
CA LYS A 100 13.33 6.20 16.50
C LYS A 100 13.66 6.33 15.01
N MET A 101 12.95 5.60 14.18
CA MET A 101 13.21 5.58 12.74
C MET A 101 12.06 6.23 11.99
N THR A 102 12.41 6.96 10.93
CA THR A 102 11.46 7.50 9.97
C THR A 102 11.88 7.07 8.58
N PHE A 103 10.98 6.39 7.89
CA PHE A 103 11.15 5.96 6.50
C PHE A 103 10.38 6.91 5.60
N PHE A 104 11.01 7.36 4.52
CA PHE A 104 10.41 8.23 3.50
C PHE A 104 10.51 7.54 2.15
N VAL A 105 9.38 7.24 1.53
CA VAL A 105 9.31 6.81 0.13
C VAL A 105 9.03 8.05 -0.71
N LEU A 106 9.99 8.46 -1.53
CA LEU A 106 10.06 9.80 -2.14
C LEU A 106 9.64 9.84 -3.61
N ASP A 107 9.60 8.68 -4.29
CA ASP A 107 9.39 8.62 -5.73
C ASP A 107 8.51 7.42 -6.11
N LEU A 108 7.96 7.47 -7.33
CA LEU A 108 7.21 6.37 -7.96
C LEU A 108 8.11 5.29 -8.55
N GLU A 109 9.36 5.60 -8.86
CA GLU A 109 10.29 4.66 -9.47
C GLU A 109 11.08 3.88 -8.41
N LEU A 110 11.40 2.62 -8.72
CA LEU A 110 12.26 1.79 -7.87
C LEU A 110 13.73 2.15 -8.11
N ARG A 111 14.19 3.20 -7.43
CA ARG A 111 15.56 3.74 -7.49
C ARG A 111 16.15 3.84 -6.08
N SER A 112 17.48 3.91 -6.00
CA SER A 112 18.19 3.98 -4.73
C SER A 112 17.96 5.29 -3.97
N ASP A 113 17.67 6.37 -4.66
CA ASP A 113 17.36 7.68 -4.10
C ASP A 113 15.87 7.90 -3.78
N ALA A 114 15.02 6.92 -4.14
CA ALA A 114 13.58 6.94 -3.87
C ALA A 114 13.20 6.52 -2.45
N ILE A 115 14.15 6.09 -1.65
CA ILE A 115 13.96 5.74 -0.23
C ILE A 115 14.98 6.50 0.64
N ARG A 116 14.53 7.04 1.74
CA ARG A 116 15.36 7.67 2.77
C ARG A 116 14.97 7.18 4.14
N VAL A 117 15.96 6.83 4.95
CA VAL A 117 15.73 6.43 6.34
C VAL A 117 16.53 7.30 7.29
N GLN A 118 15.82 7.95 8.22
CA GLN A 118 16.43 8.71 9.29
C GLN A 118 16.34 7.91 10.60
N VAL A 119 17.46 7.79 11.29
CA VAL A 119 17.54 7.10 12.58
C VAL A 119 17.96 8.10 13.64
N HIS A 120 17.03 8.48 14.51
CA HIS A 120 17.30 9.33 15.67
C HIS A 120 17.72 8.48 16.85
N VAL A 121 18.74 8.91 17.57
CA VAL A 121 19.33 8.21 18.70
C VAL A 121 19.20 9.04 19.97
N GLN A 122 18.73 8.42 21.05
CA GLN A 122 18.77 9.00 22.38
C GLN A 122 19.53 8.06 23.33
N ARG A 123 20.29 8.65 24.24
CA ARG A 123 21.01 7.92 25.30
C ARG A 123 20.55 8.36 26.67
N GLN A 124 20.44 7.40 27.57
CA GLN A 124 20.08 7.69 28.94
C GLN A 124 21.27 8.22 29.72
N LYS A 125 21.13 9.41 30.32
CA LYS A 125 22.10 10.02 31.22
C LYS A 125 21.40 10.37 32.55
N ASN A 126 21.84 9.80 33.65
CA ASN A 126 21.24 10.03 34.96
C ASN A 126 19.72 9.82 35.02
N GLY A 127 19.22 8.80 34.29
CA GLY A 127 17.79 8.48 34.24
C GLY A 127 16.98 9.33 33.24
N VAL A 128 17.60 10.30 32.57
CA VAL A 128 16.92 11.17 31.58
C VAL A 128 17.39 10.81 30.19
N TRP A 129 16.47 10.75 29.21
CA TRP A 129 16.78 10.55 27.80
C TRP A 129 17.26 11.86 27.18
N VAL A 130 18.46 11.81 26.61
CA VAL A 130 19.12 12.96 25.96
C VAL A 130 19.35 12.62 24.50
N ASP A 131 19.04 13.57 23.62
CA ASP A 131 19.32 13.46 22.20
C ASP A 131 20.82 13.26 21.94
N SER A 132 21.15 12.30 21.08
CA SER A 132 22.53 11.96 20.67
C SER A 132 22.72 12.11 19.15
N GLY A 133 21.78 12.77 18.47
CA GLY A 133 21.82 13.01 17.03
C GLY A 133 21.25 11.86 16.21
N THR A 134 21.77 11.68 15.02
CA THR A 134 21.30 10.68 14.04
C THR A 134 22.41 9.67 13.71
N ASP A 135 22.00 8.42 13.49
CA ASP A 135 22.88 7.36 12.98
C ASP A 135 22.67 7.20 11.47
N SER A 136 23.48 7.91 10.68
CA SER A 136 23.42 7.84 9.21
C SER A 136 23.88 6.49 8.67
N ALA A 137 24.81 5.80 9.36
CA ALA A 137 25.31 4.51 8.90
C ALA A 137 24.22 3.42 8.99
N LEU A 138 23.44 3.41 10.08
CA LEU A 138 22.29 2.54 10.22
C LEU A 138 21.19 2.93 9.22
N GLY A 139 20.95 4.23 9.00
CA GLY A 139 20.01 4.73 8.01
C GLY A 139 20.30 4.16 6.62
N HIS A 140 21.54 4.28 6.13
CA HIS A 140 21.94 3.74 4.81
C HIS A 140 21.81 2.21 4.72
N LYS A 141 22.14 1.48 5.78
CA LYS A 141 21.93 0.02 5.80
C LYS A 141 20.46 -0.36 5.67
N LEU A 142 19.58 0.40 6.31
CA LEU A 142 18.13 0.18 6.21
C LEU A 142 17.61 0.53 4.80
N GLU A 143 18.10 1.60 4.18
CA GLU A 143 17.78 1.96 2.79
C GLU A 143 18.16 0.82 1.83
N GLU A 144 19.37 0.26 1.94
CA GLU A 144 19.81 -0.89 1.15
C GLU A 144 18.97 -2.14 1.37
N LEU A 145 18.57 -2.39 2.63
CA LEU A 145 17.71 -3.52 2.98
C LEU A 145 16.32 -3.38 2.35
N VAL A 146 15.71 -2.18 2.41
CA VAL A 146 14.43 -1.89 1.76
C VAL A 146 14.53 -2.09 0.26
N LEU A 147 15.57 -1.58 -0.38
CA LEU A 147 15.79 -1.74 -1.83
C LEU A 147 15.94 -3.21 -2.24
N THR A 148 16.68 -3.98 -1.46
CA THR A 148 16.85 -5.42 -1.70
C THR A 148 15.51 -6.13 -1.58
N ARG A 149 14.76 -5.86 -0.52
CA ARG A 149 13.44 -6.45 -0.30
C ARG A 149 12.43 -6.07 -1.40
N ALA A 150 12.44 -4.82 -1.85
CA ALA A 150 11.58 -4.37 -2.95
C ALA A 150 11.89 -5.10 -4.27
N ARG A 151 13.17 -5.37 -4.56
CA ARG A 151 13.58 -6.15 -5.73
C ARG A 151 13.15 -7.61 -5.63
N GLU A 152 13.23 -8.22 -4.45
CA GLU A 152 12.74 -9.59 -4.19
C GLU A 152 11.23 -9.68 -4.45
N ILE A 153 10.45 -8.74 -3.91
CA ILE A 153 8.99 -8.68 -4.11
C ILE A 153 8.68 -8.57 -5.61
N ARG A 154 9.40 -7.70 -6.33
CA ARG A 154 9.25 -7.55 -7.79
C ARG A 154 9.56 -8.85 -8.54
N ALA A 155 10.64 -9.53 -8.19
CA ALA A 155 11.02 -10.78 -8.85
C ALA A 155 9.98 -11.88 -8.60
N ALA A 156 9.43 -11.97 -7.39
CA ALA A 156 8.38 -12.92 -7.06
C ALA A 156 7.10 -12.67 -7.87
N SER A 157 6.68 -11.41 -8.02
CA SER A 157 5.47 -11.07 -8.79
C SER A 157 5.59 -11.39 -10.28
N VAL A 158 6.77 -11.29 -10.87
CA VAL A 158 7.01 -11.66 -12.28
C VAL A 158 6.92 -13.18 -12.48
N SER A 159 7.46 -13.97 -11.55
CA SER A 159 7.43 -15.43 -11.65
C SER A 159 6.03 -16.05 -11.51
N GLU A 160 5.11 -15.37 -10.82
CA GLU A 160 3.71 -15.80 -10.70
C GLU A 160 2.90 -15.55 -11.99
N THR A 161 3.32 -14.60 -12.80
CA THR A 161 2.60 -14.23 -14.04
C THR A 161 2.95 -15.16 -15.22
N ASP A 162 4.09 -15.85 -15.14
CA ASP A 162 4.59 -16.74 -16.20
C ASP A 162 4.15 -18.23 -16.05
N ASN A 163 3.31 -18.55 -15.07
CA ASN A 163 2.74 -19.87 -14.80
C ASN A 163 1.24 -19.90 -15.08
#